data_4a29047106356600853cab9deb2401b6
#
_entry.id   4a29047106356600853cab9deb2401b6
#
_cell.length_a   1.000
_cell.length_b   1.000
_cell.length_c   1.000
_cell.angle_alpha   90.00
_cell.angle_beta   90.00
_cell.angle_gamma   90.00
#
_symmetry.space_group_name_H-M   'P 1'
#
loop_
_entity.id
_entity.type
_entity.pdbx_description
1 polymer ?
#
loop_
_entity_poly.entity_id
_entity_poly.type
_entity_poly.pdbx_seq_one_letter_code
_entity_poly.pdbx_strand_id
1 'polypeptide(L)'
;MQKEKMALIALVIVVVAALSVFLVAVNTNIFENLFKEKLTIAEGDCADVNYIGRYSSNNTIFDTSYKFAGNKSGGTPLKIFVSFDANATSPKTGYTQGMIKGFMQGIIGMNEGQTKTIGPIPPVDAYGVKKLTAGAVFTTQSAAFGINQTVEVINYTSENLTLKWINMTDHSNITMPLFVINNLQSTNQTDYITYLPPAYLWRNSTQIVNITDNDVTVYTTPTKTTNISTKMEQVQFGDILMLIFPNATTASWNNTTITISCFPKVGTNYTLQTQSYTGMLNVTITVVNVTGDRINVSAINDQNPEPQYIDLYKTLTFNRTMHLPRYYRNIPTMYVSVLYEKEIQTAGYSLNALAGEPLTFEVTVEKVYKTL
;
A
#
# COMPACT_ATOMS: atom_id res chain seq x y z
N MET A 1 10.17 45.98 77.49
CA MET A 1 11.53 45.65 77.07
C MET A 1 11.79 44.19 76.72
N GLN A 2 11.47 43.20 77.59
CA GLN A 2 11.77 41.80 77.30
C GLN A 2 10.85 41.18 76.18
N LYS A 3 9.56 41.54 76.16
CA LYS A 3 8.61 41.12 75.13
C LYS A 3 8.91 41.68 73.73
N GLU A 4 9.38 42.93 73.68
CA GLU A 4 9.73 43.58 72.40
C GLU A 4 11.00 42.98 71.81
N LYS A 5 11.99 42.60 72.64
CA LYS A 5 13.20 41.91 72.20
C LYS A 5 12.87 40.51 71.66
N MET A 6 11.93 39.79 72.29
CA MET A 6 11.49 38.48 71.80
C MET A 6 10.69 38.60 70.50
N ALA A 7 9.85 39.63 70.35
CA ALA A 7 9.15 39.87 69.08
C ALA A 7 10.11 40.21 67.92
N LEU A 8 11.14 41.01 68.22
CA LEU A 8 12.17 41.34 67.23
C LEU A 8 12.97 40.11 66.80
N ILE A 9 13.35 39.25 67.76
CA ILE A 9 14.09 38.02 67.46
C ILE A 9 13.20 37.06 66.60
N ALA A 10 11.93 36.93 66.94
CA ALA A 10 10.97 36.10 66.17
C ALA A 10 10.85 36.65 64.72
N LEU A 11 10.75 37.95 64.54
CA LEU A 11 10.68 38.60 63.23
C LEU A 11 11.94 38.34 62.40
N VAL A 12 13.14 38.46 63.02
CA VAL A 12 14.40 38.19 62.33
C VAL A 12 14.52 36.73 61.89
N ILE A 13 14.09 35.79 62.73
CA ILE A 13 14.06 34.33 62.34
C ILE A 13 13.13 34.09 61.16
N VAL A 14 11.95 34.69 61.14
CA VAL A 14 11.01 34.54 60.01
C VAL A 14 11.59 35.13 58.72
N VAL A 15 12.23 36.30 58.79
CA VAL A 15 12.85 36.93 57.61
C VAL A 15 14.04 36.11 57.10
N VAL A 16 14.88 35.58 58.02
CA VAL A 16 16.00 34.75 57.64
C VAL A 16 15.51 33.42 57.02
N ALA A 17 14.47 32.82 57.58
CA ALA A 17 13.84 31.62 57.03
C ALA A 17 13.24 31.89 55.62
N ALA A 18 12.53 33.00 55.44
CA ALA A 18 11.97 33.41 54.16
C ALA A 18 13.07 33.70 53.12
N LEU A 19 14.15 34.38 53.51
CA LEU A 19 15.29 34.61 52.64
C LEU A 19 16.03 33.32 52.26
N SER A 20 16.14 32.37 53.19
CA SER A 20 16.73 31.06 52.92
C SER A 20 15.93 30.28 51.92
N VAL A 21 14.59 30.22 52.05
CA VAL A 21 13.68 29.58 51.08
C VAL A 21 13.75 30.27 49.71
N PHE A 22 13.80 31.61 49.69
CA PHE A 22 13.92 32.38 48.47
C PHE A 22 15.26 32.10 47.76
N LEU A 23 16.39 32.11 48.51
CA LEU A 23 17.72 31.79 47.94
C LEU A 23 17.79 30.34 47.37
N VAL A 24 17.17 29.37 48.04
CA VAL A 24 17.10 28.01 47.54
C VAL A 24 16.24 27.96 46.28
N ALA A 25 15.08 28.62 46.29
CA ALA A 25 14.20 28.68 45.14
C ALA A 25 14.83 29.33 43.90
N VAL A 26 15.60 30.42 44.08
CA VAL A 26 16.32 31.10 43.00
C VAL A 26 17.50 30.26 42.50
N ASN A 27 18.24 29.60 43.40
CA ASN A 27 19.42 28.81 43.01
C ASN A 27 19.07 27.47 42.34
N THR A 28 17.84 26.99 42.51
CA THR A 28 17.35 25.74 41.93
C THR A 28 16.47 25.92 40.68
N ASN A 29 16.38 27.14 40.15
CA ASN A 29 15.50 27.49 39.01
C ASN A 29 14.02 27.12 39.24
N ILE A 30 13.59 26.98 40.51
CA ILE A 30 12.19 26.64 40.84
C ILE A 30 11.24 27.75 40.33
N PHE A 31 11.68 29.04 40.42
CA PHE A 31 10.89 30.16 39.91
C PHE A 31 10.75 30.13 38.39
N GLU A 32 11.81 29.83 37.65
CA GLU A 32 11.78 29.74 36.20
C GLU A 32 10.82 28.62 35.77
N ASN A 33 10.83 27.47 36.47
CA ASN A 33 9.93 26.35 36.18
C ASN A 33 8.47 26.62 36.58
N LEU A 34 8.23 27.43 37.63
CA LEU A 34 6.87 27.82 38.07
C LEU A 34 6.17 28.81 37.14
N PHE A 35 6.95 29.67 36.46
CA PHE A 35 6.43 30.71 35.56
C PHE A 35 6.73 30.44 34.08
N LYS A 36 7.34 29.31 33.76
CA LYS A 36 7.52 28.90 32.38
C LYS A 36 6.16 28.62 31.75
N GLU A 37 5.80 29.42 30.77
CA GLU A 37 4.59 29.20 30.01
C GLU A 37 4.63 27.80 29.37
N LYS A 38 3.68 26.94 29.73
CA LYS A 38 3.59 25.60 29.18
C LYS A 38 3.14 25.70 27.73
N LEU A 39 3.97 25.18 26.84
CA LEU A 39 3.62 25.13 25.42
C LEU A 39 2.41 24.23 25.20
N THR A 40 1.46 24.72 24.41
CA THR A 40 0.23 24.02 24.05
C THR A 40 0.36 23.49 22.61
N ILE A 41 -0.04 22.26 22.37
CA ILE A 41 -0.02 21.65 21.05
C ILE A 41 -1.05 22.34 20.13
N ALA A 42 -0.60 22.75 18.96
CA ALA A 42 -1.44 23.23 17.85
C ALA A 42 -1.17 22.41 16.58
N GLU A 43 -2.00 22.55 15.57
CA GLU A 43 -1.72 22.02 14.24
C GLU A 43 -0.45 22.69 13.67
N GLY A 44 0.42 21.89 13.06
CA GLY A 44 1.74 22.29 12.59
C GLY A 44 2.87 22.04 13.59
N ASP A 45 2.59 21.82 14.85
CA ASP A 45 3.61 21.58 15.88
C ASP A 45 4.12 20.13 15.85
N CYS A 46 5.31 19.93 16.44
CA CYS A 46 5.83 18.61 16.77
C CYS A 46 5.72 18.36 18.28
N ALA A 47 5.43 17.11 18.67
CA ALA A 47 5.33 16.75 20.08
C ALA A 47 5.93 15.36 20.36
N ASP A 48 6.53 15.22 21.55
CA ASP A 48 6.87 13.94 22.15
C ASP A 48 5.72 13.55 23.10
N VAL A 49 5.10 12.40 22.85
CA VAL A 49 3.97 11.93 23.66
C VAL A 49 4.14 10.49 24.09
N ASN A 50 3.78 10.19 25.33
CA ASN A 50 3.60 8.84 25.78
C ASN A 50 2.11 8.49 25.76
N TYR A 51 1.79 7.22 25.48
CA TYR A 51 0.41 6.79 25.42
C TYR A 51 0.20 5.33 25.85
N ILE A 52 -1.04 5.03 26.22
CA ILE A 52 -1.59 3.68 26.37
C ILE A 52 -2.88 3.63 25.58
N GLY A 53 -2.91 2.80 24.52
CA GLY A 53 -4.07 2.54 23.66
C GLY A 53 -4.87 1.35 24.16
N ARG A 54 -6.20 1.50 24.26
CA ARG A 54 -7.14 0.49 24.78
C ARG A 54 -8.33 0.34 23.86
N TYR A 55 -8.86 -0.89 23.78
CA TYR A 55 -10.20 -1.10 23.25
C TYR A 55 -11.22 -0.45 24.18
N SER A 56 -12.08 0.42 23.67
CA SER A 56 -13.11 1.09 24.49
C SER A 56 -14.15 0.11 25.03
N SER A 57 -14.35 -1.03 24.38
CA SER A 57 -15.33 -2.05 24.73
C SER A 57 -14.99 -2.82 26.00
N ASN A 58 -13.69 -3.12 26.24
CA ASN A 58 -13.27 -4.00 27.34
C ASN A 58 -12.03 -3.48 28.10
N ASN A 59 -11.54 -2.29 27.74
CA ASN A 59 -10.38 -1.63 28.37
C ASN A 59 -9.06 -2.41 28.25
N THR A 60 -8.99 -3.43 27.39
CA THR A 60 -7.74 -4.20 27.12
C THR A 60 -6.75 -3.33 26.35
N ILE A 61 -5.49 -3.35 26.76
CA ILE A 61 -4.40 -2.64 26.10
C ILE A 61 -4.08 -3.36 24.79
N PHE A 62 -4.07 -2.63 23.66
CA PHE A 62 -3.61 -3.14 22.37
C PHE A 62 -2.25 -2.57 21.97
N ASP A 63 -1.87 -1.39 22.48
CA ASP A 63 -0.61 -0.75 22.17
C ASP A 63 -0.20 0.27 23.25
N THR A 64 1.10 0.54 23.40
CA THR A 64 1.62 1.53 24.33
C THR A 64 3.06 1.93 23.98
N SER A 65 3.42 3.20 24.25
CA SER A 65 4.81 3.69 24.17
C SER A 65 5.65 3.29 25.39
N TYR A 66 5.04 2.87 26.48
CA TYR A 66 5.75 2.47 27.70
C TYR A 66 6.24 1.03 27.60
N LYS A 67 7.45 0.76 28.06
CA LYS A 67 7.96 -0.62 28.23
C LYS A 67 7.14 -1.40 29.26
N PHE A 68 6.70 -0.69 30.32
CA PHE A 68 5.89 -1.23 31.42
C PHE A 68 4.63 -0.37 31.58
N ALA A 69 3.55 -0.76 30.90
CA ALA A 69 2.31 0.02 30.89
C ALA A 69 1.66 0.18 32.27
N GLY A 70 1.82 -0.83 33.16
CA GLY A 70 1.17 -0.82 34.49
C GLY A 70 1.69 0.29 35.42
N ASN A 71 2.98 0.61 35.36
CA ASN A 71 3.60 1.68 36.16
C ASN A 71 4.05 2.87 35.27
N LYS A 72 3.71 2.89 33.99
CA LYS A 72 4.03 3.96 33.01
C LYS A 72 5.51 4.30 32.98
N SER A 73 6.35 3.29 32.97
CA SER A 73 7.80 3.46 33.00
C SER A 73 8.52 2.81 31.84
N GLY A 74 9.69 3.36 31.52
CA GLY A 74 10.51 2.92 30.39
C GLY A 74 9.84 3.19 29.03
N GLY A 75 10.48 2.78 27.97
CA GLY A 75 10.01 3.01 26.61
C GLY A 75 10.53 4.31 26.00
N THR A 76 9.99 4.66 24.85
CA THR A 76 10.39 5.86 24.09
C THR A 76 9.13 6.62 23.69
N PRO A 77 9.04 7.92 23.97
CA PRO A 77 7.93 8.74 23.52
C PRO A 77 7.77 8.68 21.99
N LEU A 78 6.55 8.64 21.55
CA LEU A 78 6.18 8.75 20.15
C LEU A 78 6.41 10.18 19.68
N LYS A 79 7.12 10.34 18.56
CA LYS A 79 7.45 11.62 17.94
C LYS A 79 6.41 11.94 16.87
N ILE A 80 5.53 12.89 17.16
CA ILE A 80 4.39 13.22 16.30
C ILE A 80 4.59 14.60 15.68
N PHE A 81 4.34 14.68 14.37
CA PHE A 81 4.04 15.92 13.67
C PHE A 81 2.53 16.04 13.51
N VAL A 82 1.95 17.07 14.12
CA VAL A 82 0.49 17.26 14.16
C VAL A 82 0.04 18.00 12.90
N SER A 83 -0.33 17.26 11.88
CA SER A 83 -0.88 17.81 10.63
C SER A 83 -1.95 16.89 10.05
N PHE A 84 -3.01 17.49 9.49
CA PHE A 84 -4.06 16.78 8.75
C PHE A 84 -3.87 16.82 7.23
N ASP A 85 -2.89 17.58 6.74
CA ASP A 85 -2.50 17.56 5.33
C ASP A 85 -1.50 16.42 5.09
N ALA A 86 -1.95 15.40 4.34
CA ALA A 86 -1.14 14.22 4.00
C ALA A 86 0.17 14.57 3.24
N ASN A 87 0.23 15.73 2.60
CA ASN A 87 1.40 16.20 1.85
C ASN A 87 2.34 17.09 2.70
N ALA A 88 1.95 17.44 3.93
CA ALA A 88 2.77 18.29 4.78
C ALA A 88 4.03 17.55 5.22
N THR A 89 5.16 18.24 5.13
CA THR A 89 6.45 17.75 5.60
C THR A 89 6.72 18.24 7.02
N SER A 90 7.13 17.31 7.90
CA SER A 90 7.51 17.66 9.25
C SER A 90 8.66 18.65 9.27
N PRO A 91 8.55 19.78 10.00
CA PRO A 91 9.63 20.76 10.16
C PRO A 91 10.78 20.23 11.02
N LYS A 92 10.57 19.12 11.72
CA LYS A 92 11.56 18.52 12.62
C LYS A 92 11.86 17.08 12.20
N THR A 93 13.13 16.79 11.99
CA THR A 93 13.61 15.45 11.60
C THR A 93 13.21 14.39 12.63
N GLY A 94 12.67 13.25 12.15
CA GLY A 94 12.28 12.11 12.96
C GLY A 94 10.86 12.21 13.55
N TYR A 95 10.09 13.26 13.21
CA TYR A 95 8.68 13.37 13.56
C TYR A 95 7.80 13.03 12.35
N THR A 96 6.73 12.29 12.59
CA THR A 96 5.84 11.80 11.53
C THR A 96 4.37 12.04 11.87
N GLN A 97 3.50 12.02 10.85
CA GLN A 97 2.04 12.09 11.00
C GLN A 97 1.43 10.73 11.35
N GLY A 98 2.19 9.74 11.79
CA GLY A 98 1.84 8.31 11.87
C GLY A 98 0.71 7.91 12.83
N MET A 99 -0.17 8.84 13.27
CA MET A 99 -1.27 8.54 14.18
C MET A 99 -2.64 8.74 13.53
N ILE A 100 -3.63 7.99 14.06
CA ILE A 100 -5.02 8.11 13.64
C ILE A 100 -5.57 9.52 13.88
N LYS A 101 -6.51 9.93 13.05
CA LYS A 101 -7.07 11.28 13.04
C LYS A 101 -7.64 11.69 14.41
N GLY A 102 -8.43 10.81 15.04
CA GLY A 102 -9.02 11.10 16.34
C GLY A 102 -8.01 11.27 17.48
N PHE A 103 -6.86 10.57 17.42
CA PHE A 103 -5.76 10.78 18.34
C PHE A 103 -5.15 12.18 18.16
N MET A 104 -4.81 12.55 16.92
CA MET A 104 -4.22 13.86 16.62
C MET A 104 -5.16 15.01 17.00
N GLN A 105 -6.45 14.89 16.72
CA GLN A 105 -7.46 15.86 17.16
C GLN A 105 -7.53 15.98 18.69
N GLY A 106 -7.41 14.84 19.38
CA GLY A 106 -7.49 14.77 20.83
C GLY A 106 -6.33 15.40 21.58
N ILE A 107 -5.11 15.42 20.99
CA ILE A 107 -3.92 16.02 21.59
C ILE A 107 -3.82 17.53 21.36
N ILE A 108 -4.48 18.08 20.33
CA ILE A 108 -4.51 19.54 20.11
C ILE A 108 -5.12 20.21 21.33
N GLY A 109 -4.49 21.29 21.80
CA GLY A 109 -4.87 22.02 23.01
C GLY A 109 -4.33 21.43 24.33
N MET A 110 -3.60 20.29 24.28
CA MET A 110 -2.91 19.75 25.45
C MET A 110 -1.62 20.52 25.71
N ASN A 111 -1.34 20.75 27.00
CA ASN A 111 -0.14 21.42 27.45
C ASN A 111 1.02 20.43 27.72
N GLU A 112 2.25 20.88 27.61
CA GLU A 112 3.42 20.15 28.05
C GLU A 112 3.28 19.71 29.52
N GLY A 113 3.51 18.41 29.78
CA GLY A 113 3.32 17.75 31.09
C GLY A 113 1.89 17.35 31.40
N GLN A 114 0.91 17.59 30.50
CA GLN A 114 -0.48 17.22 30.73
C GLN A 114 -0.73 15.76 30.36
N THR A 115 -1.53 15.07 31.20
CA THR A 115 -2.10 13.77 30.90
C THR A 115 -3.61 13.91 30.67
N LYS A 116 -4.14 13.27 29.61
CA LYS A 116 -5.56 13.30 29.25
C LYS A 116 -5.98 11.97 28.64
N THR A 117 -7.22 11.58 28.91
CA THR A 117 -7.87 10.48 28.19
C THR A 117 -8.57 11.03 26.95
N ILE A 118 -8.24 10.47 25.78
CA ILE A 118 -8.81 10.80 24.48
C ILE A 118 -9.67 9.62 24.03
N GLY A 119 -10.92 9.89 23.73
CA GLY A 119 -11.86 8.86 23.25
C GLY A 119 -13.12 8.77 24.10
N PRO A 120 -14.01 7.82 23.74
CA PRO A 120 -13.86 6.83 22.67
C PRO A 120 -13.77 7.47 21.28
N ILE A 121 -12.68 7.16 20.54
CA ILE A 121 -12.50 7.57 19.17
C ILE A 121 -13.31 6.62 18.29
N PRO A 122 -14.26 7.12 17.48
CA PRO A 122 -15.04 6.26 16.62
C PRO A 122 -14.19 5.63 15.52
N PRO A 123 -14.54 4.44 15.00
CA PRO A 123 -13.77 3.72 14.00
C PRO A 123 -13.43 4.54 12.74
N VAL A 124 -14.31 5.47 12.34
CA VAL A 124 -14.10 6.35 11.16
C VAL A 124 -12.91 7.31 11.34
N ASP A 125 -12.63 7.74 12.57
CA ASP A 125 -11.51 8.60 12.92
C ASP A 125 -10.33 7.80 13.50
N ALA A 126 -10.42 6.45 13.46
CA ALA A 126 -9.40 5.51 13.87
C ALA A 126 -8.86 4.72 12.66
N TYR A 127 -9.07 3.41 12.65
CA TYR A 127 -8.51 2.51 11.63
C TYR A 127 -9.53 2.04 10.56
N GLY A 128 -10.68 2.72 10.45
CA GLY A 128 -11.74 2.43 9.48
C GLY A 128 -12.95 1.71 10.08
N VAL A 129 -14.09 1.84 9.40
CA VAL A 129 -15.41 1.44 9.94
C VAL A 129 -15.59 -0.07 9.93
N LYS A 130 -15.10 -0.75 8.90
CA LYS A 130 -15.26 -2.20 8.73
C LYS A 130 -13.92 -2.88 8.48
N LYS A 131 -13.66 -3.92 9.25
CA LYS A 131 -12.55 -4.84 8.97
C LYS A 131 -12.85 -5.69 7.74
N LEU A 132 -11.83 -5.94 6.91
CA LEU A 132 -11.94 -6.91 5.83
C LEU A 132 -12.17 -8.31 6.42
N THR A 133 -13.24 -8.98 6.00
CA THR A 133 -13.60 -10.35 6.44
C THR A 133 -14.20 -11.13 5.27
N ALA A 134 -14.38 -12.43 5.44
CA ALA A 134 -15.13 -13.24 4.50
C ALA A 134 -16.52 -12.65 4.24
N GLY A 135 -16.97 -12.68 2.99
CA GLY A 135 -18.19 -12.05 2.50
C GLY A 135 -18.05 -10.57 2.13
N ALA A 136 -16.90 -9.93 2.38
CA ALA A 136 -16.64 -8.58 1.87
C ALA A 136 -16.55 -8.60 0.34
N VAL A 137 -17.12 -7.57 -0.30
CA VAL A 137 -17.12 -7.42 -1.76
C VAL A 137 -16.48 -6.10 -2.13
N PHE A 138 -15.56 -6.13 -3.11
CA PHE A 138 -14.96 -4.93 -3.67
C PHE A 138 -14.66 -5.12 -5.17
N THR A 139 -14.47 -4.00 -5.88
CA THR A 139 -14.12 -4.02 -7.30
C THR A 139 -12.65 -3.68 -7.46
N THR A 140 -11.90 -4.58 -8.09
CA THR A 140 -10.49 -4.35 -8.42
C THR A 140 -10.42 -3.43 -9.64
N GLN A 141 -9.57 -2.39 -9.54
CA GLN A 141 -9.25 -1.51 -10.66
C GLN A 141 -7.78 -1.65 -11.07
N SER A 142 -7.13 -2.68 -10.56
CA SER A 142 -5.71 -2.88 -10.79
C SER A 142 -5.42 -2.99 -12.29
N ALA A 143 -4.58 -2.10 -12.79
CA ALA A 143 -4.07 -2.15 -14.16
C ALA A 143 -3.39 -3.49 -14.48
N ALA A 144 -2.96 -4.23 -13.46
CA ALA A 144 -2.41 -5.58 -13.59
C ALA A 144 -3.43 -6.60 -14.08
N PHE A 145 -4.72 -6.39 -13.79
CA PHE A 145 -5.80 -7.32 -14.16
C PHE A 145 -6.65 -6.84 -15.34
N GLY A 146 -6.46 -5.61 -15.76
CA GLY A 146 -6.99 -5.07 -17.01
C GLY A 146 -8.50 -4.97 -17.15
N ILE A 147 -9.27 -5.47 -16.20
CA ILE A 147 -10.73 -5.39 -16.12
C ILE A 147 -11.16 -5.05 -14.70
N ASN A 148 -12.24 -4.28 -14.59
CA ASN A 148 -12.92 -4.10 -13.32
C ASN A 148 -13.56 -5.42 -12.92
N GLN A 149 -12.96 -6.13 -11.99
CA GLN A 149 -13.52 -7.37 -11.45
C GLN A 149 -14.15 -7.10 -10.10
N THR A 150 -15.41 -7.44 -9.93
CA THR A 150 -16.01 -7.50 -8.60
C THR A 150 -15.68 -8.85 -7.98
N VAL A 151 -15.06 -8.82 -6.85
CA VAL A 151 -14.60 -10.01 -6.12
C VAL A 151 -15.22 -10.06 -4.73
N GLU A 152 -15.48 -11.27 -4.28
CA GLU A 152 -15.88 -11.58 -2.93
C GLU A 152 -14.70 -12.17 -2.16
N VAL A 153 -14.49 -11.72 -0.94
CA VAL A 153 -13.52 -12.30 -0.02
C VAL A 153 -14.07 -13.61 0.51
N ILE A 154 -13.45 -14.72 0.15
CA ILE A 154 -13.82 -16.06 0.63
C ILE A 154 -13.14 -16.35 1.97
N ASN A 155 -11.89 -15.95 2.08
CA ASN A 155 -11.12 -16.07 3.32
C ASN A 155 -10.08 -14.96 3.41
N TYR A 156 -9.87 -14.42 4.62
CA TYR A 156 -8.80 -13.49 4.93
C TYR A 156 -8.23 -13.81 6.31
N THR A 157 -6.95 -14.10 6.34
CA THR A 157 -6.18 -14.43 7.56
C THR A 157 -4.98 -13.51 7.68
N SER A 158 -4.19 -13.66 8.74
CA SER A 158 -2.88 -12.99 8.86
C SER A 158 -1.88 -13.36 7.77
N GLU A 159 -2.08 -14.49 7.09
CA GLU A 159 -1.14 -15.03 6.11
C GLU A 159 -1.62 -14.86 4.68
N ASN A 160 -2.92 -15.09 4.44
CA ASN A 160 -3.45 -15.23 3.09
C ASN A 160 -4.82 -14.60 2.89
N LEU A 161 -5.05 -14.14 1.66
CA LEU A 161 -6.34 -13.74 1.12
C LEU A 161 -6.76 -14.72 0.02
N THR A 162 -8.04 -15.11 0.02
CA THR A 162 -8.68 -15.82 -1.09
C THR A 162 -9.85 -14.99 -1.60
N LEU A 163 -9.86 -14.72 -2.91
CA LEU A 163 -10.91 -13.97 -3.60
C LEU A 163 -11.65 -14.88 -4.58
N LYS A 164 -12.93 -14.61 -4.77
CA LYS A 164 -13.75 -15.22 -5.81
C LYS A 164 -14.27 -14.13 -6.75
N TRP A 165 -14.08 -14.27 -8.04
CA TRP A 165 -14.66 -13.40 -9.04
C TRP A 165 -16.17 -13.65 -9.18
N ILE A 166 -17.02 -12.63 -9.00
CA ILE A 166 -18.48 -12.79 -8.89
C ILE A 166 -19.31 -12.06 -9.94
N ASN A 167 -18.79 -11.00 -10.57
CA ASN A 167 -19.56 -10.17 -11.53
C ASN A 167 -19.39 -10.60 -12.98
N MET A 168 -19.49 -11.89 -13.26
CA MET A 168 -19.38 -12.39 -14.61
C MET A 168 -20.75 -12.55 -15.25
N THR A 169 -20.82 -12.21 -16.52
CA THR A 169 -22.01 -12.44 -17.34
C THR A 169 -21.62 -13.30 -18.53
N ASP A 170 -22.39 -14.31 -18.81
CA ASP A 170 -22.25 -15.13 -20.02
C ASP A 170 -22.32 -14.23 -21.26
N HIS A 171 -21.53 -14.54 -22.28
CA HIS A 171 -21.34 -13.74 -23.50
C HIS A 171 -20.73 -12.35 -23.29
N SER A 172 -20.27 -12.00 -22.11
CA SER A 172 -19.52 -10.75 -21.90
C SER A 172 -18.15 -10.81 -22.56
N ASN A 173 -17.72 -9.65 -23.14
CA ASN A 173 -16.40 -9.52 -23.74
C ASN A 173 -15.34 -9.26 -22.69
N ILE A 174 -14.24 -9.97 -22.78
CA ILE A 174 -13.02 -9.65 -22.04
C ILE A 174 -12.22 -8.66 -22.90
N THR A 175 -12.10 -7.42 -22.44
CA THR A 175 -11.56 -6.31 -23.21
C THR A 175 -10.07 -6.08 -23.01
N MET A 176 -9.46 -6.70 -22.00
CA MET A 176 -8.08 -6.45 -21.58
C MET A 176 -7.34 -7.74 -21.18
N PRO A 177 -5.98 -7.72 -21.16
CA PRO A 177 -5.22 -8.89 -20.75
C PRO A 177 -5.58 -9.27 -19.31
N LEU A 178 -5.95 -10.54 -19.14
CA LEU A 178 -6.23 -11.10 -17.83
C LEU A 178 -4.93 -11.67 -17.26
N PHE A 179 -4.52 -11.14 -16.10
CA PHE A 179 -3.56 -11.83 -15.28
C PHE A 179 -4.26 -12.94 -14.52
N VAL A 180 -3.85 -14.15 -14.69
CA VAL A 180 -4.23 -15.24 -13.79
C VAL A 180 -3.04 -15.54 -12.90
N ILE A 181 -3.12 -15.11 -11.65
CA ILE A 181 -2.13 -15.51 -10.64
C ILE A 181 -2.53 -16.89 -10.16
N ASN A 182 -1.96 -17.92 -10.77
CA ASN A 182 -2.32 -19.30 -10.44
C ASN A 182 -1.80 -19.74 -9.08
N ASN A 183 -0.62 -19.30 -8.67
CA ASN A 183 -0.05 -19.64 -7.36
C ASN A 183 1.14 -18.75 -6.99
N LEU A 184 0.95 -17.79 -6.07
CA LEU A 184 2.02 -16.92 -5.58
C LEU A 184 3.06 -17.63 -4.68
N GLN A 185 2.83 -18.89 -4.32
CA GLN A 185 3.76 -19.68 -3.51
C GLN A 185 4.63 -20.62 -4.33
N SER A 186 4.41 -20.72 -5.64
CA SER A 186 5.24 -21.54 -6.50
C SER A 186 6.61 -20.89 -6.71
N THR A 187 7.66 -21.69 -6.63
CA THR A 187 9.02 -21.27 -6.98
C THR A 187 9.24 -21.22 -8.49
N ASN A 188 8.28 -21.70 -9.29
CA ASN A 188 8.33 -21.65 -10.75
C ASN A 188 7.65 -20.39 -11.25
N GLN A 189 8.38 -19.53 -11.94
CA GLN A 189 7.87 -18.27 -12.52
C GLN A 189 6.68 -18.47 -13.46
N THR A 190 6.53 -19.65 -14.05
CA THR A 190 5.44 -20.03 -14.96
C THR A 190 4.07 -20.14 -14.31
N ASP A 191 4.03 -20.35 -12.98
CA ASP A 191 2.77 -20.48 -12.24
C ASP A 191 2.18 -19.12 -11.84
N TYR A 192 2.93 -18.03 -12.00
CA TYR A 192 2.54 -16.73 -11.48
C TYR A 192 1.62 -15.92 -12.38
N ILE A 193 1.82 -15.98 -13.69
CA ILE A 193 1.13 -15.08 -14.60
C ILE A 193 0.83 -15.79 -15.91
N THR A 194 -0.44 -16.04 -16.18
CA THR A 194 -0.89 -16.43 -17.53
C THR A 194 -1.58 -15.22 -18.16
N TYR A 195 -0.93 -14.62 -19.16
CA TYR A 195 -1.58 -13.65 -20.02
C TYR A 195 -2.54 -14.38 -20.96
N LEU A 196 -3.67 -13.76 -21.25
CA LEU A 196 -4.54 -14.17 -22.35
C LEU A 196 -4.09 -13.41 -23.61
N PRO A 197 -3.19 -13.96 -24.44
CA PRO A 197 -2.69 -13.28 -25.64
C PRO A 197 -3.84 -12.80 -26.54
N PRO A 198 -4.95 -13.56 -26.69
CA PRO A 198 -6.04 -13.15 -27.54
C PRO A 198 -6.72 -11.85 -27.13
N ALA A 199 -7.00 -11.66 -25.84
CA ALA A 199 -7.67 -10.46 -25.35
C ALA A 199 -6.78 -9.22 -25.51
N TYR A 200 -5.48 -9.39 -25.50
CA TYR A 200 -4.50 -8.33 -25.67
C TYR A 200 -4.36 -7.92 -27.15
N LEU A 201 -4.29 -8.89 -28.06
CA LEU A 201 -4.02 -8.66 -29.47
C LEU A 201 -5.29 -8.26 -30.26
N TRP A 202 -6.46 -8.77 -29.85
CA TRP A 202 -7.74 -8.48 -30.49
C TRP A 202 -8.75 -8.02 -29.44
N ARG A 203 -8.85 -6.73 -29.23
CA ARG A 203 -9.83 -6.16 -28.29
C ARG A 203 -11.26 -6.64 -28.63
N ASN A 204 -12.03 -6.97 -27.62
CA ASN A 204 -13.41 -7.44 -27.73
C ASN A 204 -13.60 -8.74 -28.54
N SER A 205 -12.55 -9.53 -28.68
CA SER A 205 -12.58 -10.78 -29.45
C SER A 205 -12.64 -12.03 -28.57
N THR A 206 -12.52 -11.88 -27.26
CA THR A 206 -12.61 -12.97 -26.30
C THR A 206 -13.86 -12.81 -25.47
N GLN A 207 -14.72 -13.85 -25.49
CA GLN A 207 -16.00 -13.87 -24.79
C GLN A 207 -16.02 -14.97 -23.74
N ILE A 208 -16.74 -14.72 -22.64
CA ILE A 208 -17.10 -15.75 -21.68
C ILE A 208 -18.21 -16.60 -22.32
N VAL A 209 -17.99 -17.92 -22.44
CA VAL A 209 -18.93 -18.87 -23.07
C VAL A 209 -19.47 -19.88 -22.08
N ASN A 210 -18.92 -19.99 -20.90
CA ASN A 210 -19.45 -20.81 -19.82
C ASN A 210 -18.92 -20.32 -18.46
N ILE A 211 -19.75 -20.39 -17.43
CA ILE A 211 -19.46 -20.07 -16.06
C ILE A 211 -19.84 -21.21 -15.16
N THR A 212 -18.91 -21.77 -14.43
CA THR A 212 -19.13 -22.77 -13.38
C THR A 212 -18.82 -22.17 -12.02
N ASP A 213 -18.99 -22.92 -10.95
CA ASP A 213 -18.59 -22.45 -9.60
C ASP A 213 -17.08 -22.21 -9.45
N ASN A 214 -16.26 -22.95 -10.17
CA ASN A 214 -14.81 -22.91 -10.03
C ASN A 214 -14.11 -22.21 -11.18
N ASP A 215 -14.69 -22.23 -12.40
CA ASP A 215 -14.02 -21.83 -13.62
C ASP A 215 -14.90 -20.95 -14.50
N VAL A 216 -14.22 -20.16 -15.32
CA VAL A 216 -14.78 -19.41 -16.44
C VAL A 216 -14.15 -19.95 -17.71
N THR A 217 -14.97 -20.38 -18.66
CA THR A 217 -14.51 -20.74 -20.00
C THR A 217 -14.63 -19.55 -20.93
N VAL A 218 -13.53 -19.19 -21.57
CA VAL A 218 -13.48 -18.11 -22.55
C VAL A 218 -13.15 -18.65 -23.93
N TYR A 219 -13.70 -18.00 -24.95
CA TYR A 219 -13.48 -18.34 -26.34
C TYR A 219 -13.08 -17.10 -27.14
N THR A 220 -12.02 -17.23 -27.94
CA THR A 220 -11.49 -16.14 -28.75
C THR A 220 -11.81 -16.29 -30.21
N THR A 221 -12.30 -15.21 -30.81
CA THR A 221 -12.52 -15.09 -32.26
C THR A 221 -11.63 -13.96 -32.81
N PRO A 222 -10.44 -14.27 -33.35
CA PRO A 222 -9.57 -13.25 -33.91
C PRO A 222 -10.23 -12.50 -35.06
N THR A 223 -9.90 -11.23 -35.19
CA THR A 223 -10.52 -10.35 -36.21
C THR A 223 -9.55 -9.91 -37.30
N LYS A 224 -8.24 -10.14 -37.10
CA LYS A 224 -7.19 -9.72 -38.04
C LYS A 224 -6.17 -10.83 -38.24
N THR A 225 -5.78 -11.06 -39.48
CA THR A 225 -4.75 -12.04 -39.88
C THR A 225 -3.36 -11.40 -40.05
N THR A 226 -3.31 -10.10 -40.36
CA THR A 226 -2.07 -9.35 -40.60
C THR A 226 -2.08 -8.03 -39.85
N ASN A 227 -0.90 -7.47 -39.57
CA ASN A 227 -0.74 -6.24 -38.82
C ASN A 227 -1.54 -6.25 -37.52
N ILE A 228 -1.35 -7.28 -36.72
CA ILE A 228 -2.10 -7.55 -35.51
C ILE A 228 -1.95 -6.40 -34.52
N SER A 229 -0.75 -5.83 -34.42
CA SER A 229 -0.50 -4.61 -33.66
C SER A 229 0.22 -3.57 -34.50
N THR A 230 -0.04 -2.29 -34.23
CA THR A 230 0.64 -1.14 -34.83
C THR A 230 1.85 -0.67 -34.03
N LYS A 231 2.05 -1.22 -32.85
CA LYS A 231 3.18 -0.93 -31.97
C LYS A 231 3.87 -2.22 -31.52
N MET A 232 5.11 -2.08 -31.03
CA MET A 232 5.82 -3.18 -30.39
C MET A 232 5.09 -3.57 -29.10
N GLU A 233 4.83 -4.86 -28.93
CA GLU A 233 4.19 -5.39 -27.74
C GLU A 233 4.90 -6.67 -27.28
N GLN A 234 4.88 -6.94 -25.98
CA GLN A 234 5.40 -8.15 -25.38
C GLN A 234 4.24 -9.05 -24.96
N VAL A 235 4.29 -10.29 -25.36
CA VAL A 235 3.33 -11.32 -24.98
C VAL A 235 4.07 -12.47 -24.31
N GLN A 236 3.63 -12.86 -23.13
CA GLN A 236 4.12 -14.04 -22.43
C GLN A 236 3.02 -15.07 -22.29
N PHE A 237 3.31 -16.30 -22.62
CA PHE A 237 2.40 -17.42 -22.48
C PHE A 237 3.15 -18.63 -21.91
N GLY A 238 2.95 -18.91 -20.63
CA GLY A 238 3.79 -19.84 -19.90
C GLY A 238 5.26 -19.38 -19.93
N ASP A 239 6.16 -20.26 -20.33
CA ASP A 239 7.59 -19.97 -20.48
C ASP A 239 7.94 -19.27 -21.80
N ILE A 240 6.96 -19.06 -22.68
CA ILE A 240 7.18 -18.51 -24.00
C ILE A 240 7.06 -17.00 -23.95
N LEU A 241 8.18 -16.31 -24.18
CA LEU A 241 8.23 -14.88 -24.44
C LEU A 241 8.22 -14.64 -25.95
N MET A 242 7.25 -13.85 -26.41
CA MET A 242 7.13 -13.43 -27.80
C MET A 242 7.02 -11.91 -27.90
N LEU A 243 7.70 -11.31 -28.85
CA LEU A 243 7.49 -9.90 -29.20
C LEU A 243 6.61 -9.82 -30.46
N ILE A 244 5.61 -8.96 -30.40
CA ILE A 244 4.75 -8.63 -31.54
C ILE A 244 5.40 -7.48 -32.30
N PHE A 245 5.94 -7.79 -33.48
CA PHE A 245 6.64 -6.82 -34.32
C PHE A 245 5.61 -6.12 -35.23
N PRO A 246 5.50 -4.78 -35.17
CA PRO A 246 4.60 -4.02 -36.03
C PRO A 246 4.88 -4.32 -37.51
N ASN A 247 3.82 -4.51 -38.29
CA ASN A 247 3.89 -4.82 -39.73
C ASN A 247 4.63 -6.12 -40.10
N ALA A 248 5.06 -6.92 -39.11
CA ALA A 248 5.79 -8.16 -39.30
C ALA A 248 5.20 -9.34 -38.56
N THR A 249 3.98 -9.21 -38.00
CA THR A 249 3.31 -10.26 -37.28
C THR A 249 1.98 -10.60 -37.93
N THR A 250 1.75 -11.89 -38.13
CA THR A 250 0.55 -12.49 -38.74
C THR A 250 -0.10 -13.43 -37.74
N ALA A 251 -1.40 -13.69 -37.93
CA ALA A 251 -2.11 -14.74 -37.23
C ALA A 251 -2.89 -15.60 -38.21
N SER A 252 -2.98 -16.87 -37.89
CA SER A 252 -3.87 -17.84 -38.52
C SER A 252 -4.61 -18.62 -37.43
N TRP A 253 -5.78 -19.15 -37.74
CA TRP A 253 -6.54 -19.97 -36.79
C TRP A 253 -7.42 -20.99 -37.48
N ASN A 254 -7.72 -22.01 -36.74
CA ASN A 254 -8.74 -23.00 -37.08
C ASN A 254 -9.84 -23.01 -36.00
N ASN A 255 -10.64 -24.06 -35.89
CA ASN A 255 -11.74 -24.15 -34.91
C ASN A 255 -11.25 -24.25 -33.47
N THR A 256 -10.00 -24.69 -33.23
CA THR A 256 -9.50 -25.00 -31.90
C THR A 256 -8.31 -24.14 -31.48
N THR A 257 -7.45 -23.71 -32.40
CA THR A 257 -6.20 -23.02 -32.11
C THR A 257 -6.04 -21.73 -32.87
N ILE A 258 -5.22 -20.86 -32.32
CA ILE A 258 -4.71 -19.63 -32.93
C ILE A 258 -3.20 -19.74 -32.95
N THR A 259 -2.61 -19.45 -34.11
CA THR A 259 -1.15 -19.40 -34.30
C THR A 259 -0.75 -17.99 -34.69
N ILE A 260 0.15 -17.38 -33.92
CA ILE A 260 0.77 -16.10 -34.20
C ILE A 260 2.18 -16.36 -34.70
N SER A 261 2.59 -15.69 -35.77
CA SER A 261 3.94 -15.83 -36.35
C SER A 261 4.52 -14.47 -36.69
N CYS A 262 5.78 -14.25 -36.30
CA CYS A 262 6.54 -13.03 -36.53
C CYS A 262 7.62 -13.22 -37.61
N PHE A 263 7.70 -12.26 -38.50
CA PHE A 263 8.66 -12.25 -39.63
C PHE A 263 9.37 -10.89 -39.72
N PRO A 264 10.05 -10.43 -38.65
CA PRO A 264 10.73 -9.14 -38.70
C PRO A 264 11.97 -9.25 -39.63
N LYS A 265 12.30 -8.13 -40.27
CA LYS A 265 13.49 -8.07 -41.13
C LYS A 265 14.74 -7.84 -40.26
N VAL A 266 15.79 -8.61 -40.52
CA VAL A 266 17.12 -8.42 -39.91
C VAL A 266 17.62 -6.99 -40.11
N GLY A 267 18.20 -6.40 -39.08
CA GLY A 267 18.68 -5.02 -39.04
C GLY A 267 17.59 -3.96 -38.77
N THR A 268 16.33 -4.35 -38.59
CA THR A 268 15.27 -3.40 -38.27
C THR A 268 15.27 -3.11 -36.75
N ASN A 269 15.09 -1.82 -36.40
CA ASN A 269 14.98 -1.34 -35.05
C ASN A 269 13.50 -1.08 -34.69
N TYR A 270 13.12 -1.45 -33.47
CA TYR A 270 11.81 -1.24 -32.89
C TYR A 270 11.97 -0.63 -31.51
N THR A 271 11.00 0.15 -31.07
CA THR A 271 10.96 0.69 -29.70
C THR A 271 9.85 0.01 -28.91
N LEU A 272 10.20 -0.53 -27.76
CA LEU A 272 9.28 -1.05 -26.75
C LEU A 272 9.29 -0.13 -25.53
N GLN A 273 8.12 0.30 -25.08
CA GLN A 273 7.97 1.01 -23.80
C GLN A 273 7.55 0.00 -22.73
N THR A 274 8.28 -0.04 -21.64
CA THR A 274 7.97 -0.91 -20.50
C THR A 274 8.05 -0.14 -19.19
N GLN A 275 7.30 -0.59 -18.19
CA GLN A 275 7.34 -0.05 -16.83
C GLN A 275 8.53 -0.63 -16.08
N SER A 276 9.31 0.23 -15.42
CA SER A 276 10.33 -0.17 -14.45
C SER A 276 10.05 0.43 -13.07
N TYR A 277 10.81 0.05 -12.05
CA TYR A 277 10.71 0.64 -10.71
C TYR A 277 11.02 2.14 -10.68
N THR A 278 11.77 2.65 -11.66
CA THR A 278 12.17 4.06 -11.79
C THR A 278 11.30 4.86 -12.75
N GLY A 279 10.26 4.24 -13.35
CA GLY A 279 9.36 4.88 -14.30
C GLY A 279 9.28 4.16 -15.65
N MET A 280 8.80 4.86 -16.67
CA MET A 280 8.74 4.32 -18.03
C MET A 280 10.14 4.22 -18.64
N LEU A 281 10.45 3.07 -19.22
CA LEU A 281 11.72 2.76 -19.84
C LEU A 281 11.51 2.54 -21.34
N ASN A 282 12.31 3.19 -22.17
CA ASN A 282 12.34 2.93 -23.60
C ASN A 282 13.42 1.91 -23.91
N VAL A 283 13.03 0.81 -24.56
CA VAL A 283 13.92 -0.25 -24.97
C VAL A 283 13.98 -0.27 -26.49
N THR A 284 15.17 -0.11 -27.05
CA THR A 284 15.42 -0.28 -28.49
C THR A 284 15.76 -1.74 -28.76
N ILE A 285 14.93 -2.38 -29.58
CA ILE A 285 15.06 -3.77 -29.99
C ILE A 285 15.57 -3.80 -31.43
N THR A 286 16.75 -4.37 -31.66
CA THR A 286 17.32 -4.57 -33.00
C THR A 286 17.25 -6.05 -33.37
N VAL A 287 16.69 -6.39 -34.52
CA VAL A 287 16.64 -7.76 -35.02
C VAL A 287 18.02 -8.14 -35.55
N VAL A 288 18.66 -9.07 -34.88
CA VAL A 288 20.04 -9.53 -35.22
C VAL A 288 20.00 -10.71 -36.21
N ASN A 289 19.11 -11.69 -35.96
CA ASN A 289 18.99 -12.86 -36.80
C ASN A 289 17.57 -13.44 -36.71
N VAL A 290 17.13 -14.11 -37.77
CA VAL A 290 15.86 -14.84 -37.84
C VAL A 290 16.13 -16.23 -38.42
N THR A 291 15.89 -17.25 -37.60
CA THR A 291 16.00 -18.66 -37.97
C THR A 291 14.63 -19.29 -38.27
N GLY A 292 14.58 -20.63 -38.43
CA GLY A 292 13.32 -21.33 -38.66
C GLY A 292 12.28 -21.08 -37.56
N ASP A 293 12.65 -21.15 -36.29
CA ASP A 293 11.79 -21.10 -35.10
C ASP A 293 12.11 -19.99 -34.11
N ARG A 294 13.23 -19.25 -34.30
CA ARG A 294 13.72 -18.22 -33.38
C ARG A 294 13.98 -16.89 -34.07
N ILE A 295 13.86 -15.84 -33.26
CA ILE A 295 14.25 -14.47 -33.58
C ILE A 295 15.26 -14.03 -32.52
N ASN A 296 16.50 -13.82 -32.92
CA ASN A 296 17.52 -13.26 -32.04
C ASN A 296 17.48 -11.73 -32.15
N VAL A 297 17.36 -11.06 -31.02
CA VAL A 297 17.34 -9.61 -30.93
C VAL A 297 18.39 -9.11 -29.97
N SER A 298 18.85 -7.90 -30.19
CA SER A 298 19.63 -7.10 -29.25
C SER A 298 18.72 -6.02 -28.62
N ALA A 299 18.69 -5.93 -27.33
CA ALA A 299 17.90 -4.97 -26.57
C ALA A 299 18.84 -3.99 -25.84
N ILE A 300 18.62 -2.69 -26.03
CA ILE A 300 19.33 -1.60 -25.34
C ILE A 300 18.27 -0.71 -24.70
N ASN A 301 18.48 -0.28 -23.47
CA ASN A 301 17.57 0.65 -22.79
C ASN A 301 18.28 1.93 -22.34
N ASP A 302 17.48 2.95 -22.00
CA ASP A 302 17.97 4.29 -21.64
C ASP A 302 18.87 4.28 -20.38
N GLN A 303 18.77 3.26 -19.54
CA GLN A 303 19.52 3.14 -18.28
C GLN A 303 20.74 2.23 -18.42
N ASN A 304 20.74 1.33 -19.40
CA ASN A 304 21.86 0.42 -19.69
C ASN A 304 22.13 0.37 -21.20
N PRO A 305 23.18 1.04 -21.68
CA PRO A 305 23.54 1.08 -23.09
C PRO A 305 24.17 -0.22 -23.60
N GLU A 306 24.52 -1.16 -22.72
CA GLU A 306 25.10 -2.45 -23.15
C GLU A 306 24.02 -3.35 -23.76
N PRO A 307 24.24 -3.87 -24.96
CA PRO A 307 23.26 -4.70 -25.65
C PRO A 307 23.07 -6.05 -24.94
N GLN A 308 21.80 -6.35 -24.63
CA GLN A 308 21.38 -7.65 -24.14
C GLN A 308 20.83 -8.47 -25.29
N TYR A 309 21.34 -9.69 -25.51
CA TYR A 309 20.87 -10.57 -26.57
C TYR A 309 19.79 -11.51 -26.03
N ILE A 310 18.68 -11.58 -26.74
CA ILE A 310 17.50 -12.36 -26.34
C ILE A 310 17.06 -13.22 -27.52
N ASP A 311 16.85 -14.52 -27.26
CA ASP A 311 16.26 -15.45 -28.20
C ASP A 311 14.77 -15.57 -27.97
N LEU A 312 13.96 -15.16 -28.94
CA LEU A 312 12.51 -15.15 -28.89
C LEU A 312 11.94 -16.26 -29.76
N TYR A 313 10.78 -16.78 -29.37
CA TYR A 313 10.03 -17.66 -30.25
C TYR A 313 9.43 -16.88 -31.41
N LYS A 314 9.58 -17.44 -32.64
CA LYS A 314 9.02 -16.88 -33.89
C LYS A 314 7.53 -17.14 -33.99
N THR A 315 7.05 -18.25 -33.43
CA THR A 315 5.68 -18.70 -33.54
C THR A 315 5.14 -19.11 -32.16
N LEU A 316 3.92 -18.70 -31.86
CA LEU A 316 3.17 -19.08 -30.66
C LEU A 316 1.81 -19.64 -31.08
N THR A 317 1.49 -20.84 -30.60
CA THR A 317 0.17 -21.45 -30.80
C THR A 317 -0.51 -21.69 -29.46
N PHE A 318 -1.77 -21.29 -29.35
CA PHE A 318 -2.57 -21.47 -28.15
C PHE A 318 -4.02 -21.80 -28.49
N ASN A 319 -4.74 -22.35 -27.53
CA ASN A 319 -6.14 -22.75 -27.72
C ASN A 319 -7.06 -21.53 -27.80
N ARG A 320 -8.07 -21.59 -28.66
CA ARG A 320 -9.15 -20.59 -28.72
C ARG A 320 -10.03 -20.63 -27.48
N THR A 321 -10.21 -21.82 -26.90
CA THR A 321 -10.92 -22.03 -25.65
C THR A 321 -9.92 -22.13 -24.52
N MET A 322 -10.11 -21.32 -23.48
CA MET A 322 -9.27 -21.34 -22.27
C MET A 322 -10.17 -21.38 -21.04
N HIS A 323 -9.67 -22.05 -20.00
CA HIS A 323 -10.33 -22.13 -18.70
C HIS A 323 -9.57 -21.25 -17.71
N LEU A 324 -10.29 -20.35 -17.04
CA LEU A 324 -9.75 -19.41 -16.08
C LEU A 324 -10.33 -19.73 -14.70
N PRO A 325 -9.52 -19.81 -13.65
CA PRO A 325 -10.05 -20.01 -12.31
C PRO A 325 -10.85 -18.78 -11.87
N ARG A 326 -11.97 -19.02 -11.18
CA ARG A 326 -12.73 -17.96 -10.49
C ARG A 326 -12.15 -17.58 -9.15
N TYR A 327 -11.27 -18.42 -8.59
CA TYR A 327 -10.68 -18.22 -7.29
C TYR A 327 -9.23 -17.82 -7.43
N TYR A 328 -8.89 -16.71 -6.82
CA TYR A 328 -7.50 -16.29 -6.56
C TYR A 328 -7.13 -16.72 -5.15
N ARG A 329 -6.43 -17.84 -5.02
CA ARG A 329 -6.16 -18.51 -3.75
C ARG A 329 -4.78 -18.13 -3.21
N ASN A 330 -4.68 -18.10 -1.88
CA ASN A 330 -3.39 -17.99 -1.18
C ASN A 330 -2.58 -16.74 -1.57
N ILE A 331 -3.25 -15.61 -1.82
CA ILE A 331 -2.57 -14.33 -2.02
C ILE A 331 -1.93 -13.95 -0.69
N PRO A 332 -0.59 -13.91 -0.57
CA PRO A 332 0.05 -13.55 0.68
C PRO A 332 -0.37 -12.17 1.14
N THR A 333 -0.67 -12.02 2.43
CA THR A 333 -1.21 -10.76 2.99
C THR A 333 -0.29 -9.57 2.76
N MET A 334 1.03 -9.79 2.70
CA MET A 334 1.99 -8.75 2.36
C MET A 334 1.76 -8.10 0.99
N TYR A 335 1.17 -8.83 0.02
CA TYR A 335 0.83 -8.26 -1.30
C TYR A 335 -0.56 -7.64 -1.34
N VAL A 336 -1.43 -7.94 -0.37
CA VAL A 336 -2.81 -7.43 -0.37
C VAL A 336 -2.83 -5.91 -0.25
N SER A 337 -1.99 -5.34 0.61
CA SER A 337 -1.86 -3.88 0.74
C SER A 337 -1.35 -3.23 -0.54
N VAL A 338 -0.38 -3.83 -1.21
CA VAL A 338 0.18 -3.29 -2.45
C VAL A 338 -0.81 -3.39 -3.62
N LEU A 339 -1.55 -4.49 -3.70
CA LEU A 339 -2.41 -4.79 -4.85
C LEU A 339 -3.83 -4.24 -4.73
N TYR A 340 -4.39 -4.17 -3.51
CA TYR A 340 -5.84 -4.00 -3.30
C TYR A 340 -6.20 -2.99 -2.21
N GLU A 341 -5.26 -2.35 -1.51
CA GLU A 341 -5.59 -1.48 -0.37
C GLU A 341 -6.54 -0.35 -0.76
N LYS A 342 -6.28 0.29 -1.89
CA LYS A 342 -7.10 1.40 -2.40
C LYS A 342 -8.53 0.96 -2.70
N GLU A 343 -8.69 -0.19 -3.35
CA GLU A 343 -9.98 -0.76 -3.73
C GLU A 343 -10.77 -1.22 -2.49
N ILE A 344 -10.09 -1.86 -1.54
CA ILE A 344 -10.64 -2.29 -0.26
C ILE A 344 -11.14 -1.08 0.54
N GLN A 345 -10.33 0.00 0.63
CA GLN A 345 -10.71 1.24 1.31
C GLN A 345 -11.87 1.95 0.59
N THR A 346 -11.87 1.99 -0.75
CA THR A 346 -12.95 2.56 -1.55
C THR A 346 -14.27 1.83 -1.31
N ALA A 347 -14.23 0.52 -1.07
CA ALA A 347 -15.39 -0.31 -0.71
C ALA A 347 -15.79 -0.18 0.78
N GLY A 348 -15.10 0.65 1.55
CA GLY A 348 -15.40 0.92 2.97
C GLY A 348 -14.81 -0.08 3.94
N TYR A 349 -13.86 -0.92 3.50
CA TYR A 349 -13.17 -1.87 4.37
C TYR A 349 -11.75 -1.39 4.69
N SER A 350 -11.16 -1.98 5.74
CA SER A 350 -9.78 -1.75 6.15
C SER A 350 -9.06 -3.08 6.39
N LEU A 351 -7.77 -3.12 6.05
CA LEU A 351 -6.88 -4.24 6.34
C LEU A 351 -6.43 -4.25 7.81
N ASN A 352 -6.61 -3.14 8.54
CA ASN A 352 -6.14 -3.03 9.92
C ASN A 352 -6.96 -3.93 10.85
N ALA A 353 -6.27 -4.63 11.75
CA ALA A 353 -6.90 -5.51 12.74
C ALA A 353 -7.84 -4.77 13.71
N LEU A 354 -7.61 -3.46 13.92
CA LEU A 354 -8.39 -2.59 14.80
C LEU A 354 -9.58 -1.91 14.10
N ALA A 355 -9.79 -2.17 12.81
CA ALA A 355 -10.93 -1.59 12.09
C ALA A 355 -12.26 -2.06 12.68
N GLY A 356 -13.20 -1.12 12.82
CA GLY A 356 -14.49 -1.35 13.45
C GLY A 356 -14.49 -1.17 14.98
N GLU A 357 -13.32 -1.04 15.61
CA GLU A 357 -13.19 -0.92 17.05
C GLU A 357 -13.11 0.55 17.49
N PRO A 358 -13.98 1.01 18.39
CA PRO A 358 -13.78 2.29 19.07
C PRO A 358 -12.58 2.19 20.01
N LEU A 359 -11.72 3.22 19.99
CA LEU A 359 -10.46 3.21 20.72
C LEU A 359 -10.38 4.34 21.74
N THR A 360 -9.66 4.10 22.83
CA THR A 360 -9.40 5.09 23.87
C THR A 360 -7.90 5.14 24.13
N PHE A 361 -7.36 6.36 24.27
CA PHE A 361 -5.95 6.56 24.55
C PHE A 361 -5.78 7.39 25.81
N GLU A 362 -4.97 6.93 26.73
CA GLU A 362 -4.44 7.76 27.80
C GLU A 362 -3.11 8.34 27.28
N VAL A 363 -3.05 9.66 27.16
CA VAL A 363 -1.91 10.36 26.53
C VAL A 363 -1.27 11.32 27.52
N THR A 364 0.06 11.28 27.62
CA THR A 364 0.88 12.25 28.35
C THR A 364 1.76 13.00 27.39
N VAL A 365 1.69 14.32 27.37
CA VAL A 365 2.57 15.19 26.55
C VAL A 365 3.88 15.41 27.31
N GLU A 366 4.97 14.89 26.78
CA GLU A 366 6.29 15.06 27.38
C GLU A 366 6.92 16.39 26.96
N LYS A 367 6.82 16.75 25.68
CA LYS A 367 7.40 17.96 25.14
C LYS A 367 6.70 18.47 23.90
N VAL A 368 6.62 19.77 23.74
CA VAL A 368 6.07 20.45 22.57
C VAL A 368 7.16 21.28 21.88
N TYR A 369 7.21 21.18 20.55
CA TYR A 369 8.12 21.97 19.72
C TYR A 369 7.28 22.80 18.76
N LYS A 370 7.31 24.12 18.98
CA LYS A 370 6.60 25.07 18.10
C LYS A 370 7.31 25.18 16.77
N THR A 371 6.51 25.17 15.71
CA THR A 371 6.94 25.64 14.40
C THR A 371 6.77 27.15 14.33
N LEU A 372 7.83 27.84 13.93
CA LEU A 372 7.82 29.29 13.72
C LEU A 372 7.04 29.67 12.47
#